data_f7d2aba2fde6241deaccc72ed772470b
#
_entry.id   f7d2aba2fde6241deaccc72ed772470b
#
_cell.length_a   1.000
_cell.length_b   1.000
_cell.length_c   1.000
_cell.angle_alpha   90.00
_cell.angle_beta   90.00
_cell.angle_gamma   90.00
#
_symmetry.space_group_name_H-M   'P 1'
#
loop_
_entity.id
_entity.type
_entity.pdbx_description
1 polymer ?
#
loop_
_entity_poly.entity_id
_entity_poly.type
_entity_poly.pdbx_seq_one_letter_code
_entity_poly.pdbx_strand_id
1 'polypeptide(L)'
;MASKFFIVHHHFKPGMSGPWWGVMAEADEAAQSAQAEKWMNIGYFNHCFMPLSQEGPMYCVWEAKDGNSEADFQDFIDGPDGANMGMKSLNNNIMKVNLELTGGVPPYERKFA
;
A
#
# COMPACT_ATOMS: atom_id res chain seq x y z
N MET A 1 5.05 -21.12 1.63
CA MET A 1 4.41 -20.59 0.45
C MET A 1 4.93 -19.18 0.18
N ALA A 2 4.67 -18.67 -1.00
CA ALA A 2 5.25 -17.39 -1.40
C ALA A 2 4.33 -16.21 -1.06
N SER A 3 4.93 -15.05 -0.81
CA SER A 3 4.20 -13.80 -0.63
C SER A 3 3.40 -13.43 -1.89
N LYS A 4 2.40 -12.57 -1.71
CA LYS A 4 1.54 -12.08 -2.79
C LYS A 4 1.90 -10.63 -3.11
N PHE A 5 1.70 -10.24 -4.36
CA PHE A 5 1.89 -8.85 -4.79
C PHE A 5 0.57 -8.27 -5.27
N PHE A 6 0.35 -7.00 -4.92
CA PHE A 6 -0.85 -6.27 -5.31
C PHE A 6 -0.47 -4.92 -5.91
N ILE A 7 -1.18 -4.51 -6.95
CA ILE A 7 -1.21 -3.13 -7.38
C ILE A 7 -2.41 -2.49 -6.71
N VAL A 8 -2.23 -1.31 -6.14
CA VAL A 8 -3.34 -0.56 -5.54
C VAL A 8 -3.54 0.73 -6.29
N HIS A 9 -4.76 0.94 -6.73
CA HIS A 9 -5.21 2.20 -7.32
C HIS A 9 -5.93 2.99 -6.24
N HIS A 10 -5.32 4.11 -5.85
CA HIS A 10 -5.88 5.02 -4.83
C HIS A 10 -6.48 6.23 -5.51
N HIS A 11 -7.72 6.58 -5.19
CA HIS A 11 -8.24 7.90 -5.53
C HIS A 11 -8.76 8.62 -4.31
N PHE A 12 -8.57 9.93 -4.30
CA PHE A 12 -9.06 10.75 -3.20
C PHE A 12 -10.58 10.87 -3.23
N LYS A 13 -11.18 10.79 -2.08
CA LYS A 13 -12.56 11.22 -1.90
C LYS A 13 -12.62 12.74 -2.09
N PRO A 14 -13.76 13.30 -2.50
CA PRO A 14 -13.87 14.73 -2.75
C PRO A 14 -13.35 15.58 -1.58
N GLY A 15 -12.48 16.54 -1.88
CA GLY A 15 -11.93 17.47 -0.92
C GLY A 15 -10.84 16.92 0.00
N MET A 16 -10.39 15.67 -0.18
CA MET A 16 -9.48 15.03 0.77
C MET A 16 -8.01 15.05 0.35
N SER A 17 -7.67 15.44 -0.88
CA SER A 17 -6.28 15.44 -1.33
C SER A 17 -5.40 16.39 -0.51
N GLY A 18 -5.85 17.62 -0.30
CA GLY A 18 -5.11 18.59 0.50
C GLY A 18 -4.80 18.12 1.92
N PRO A 19 -5.80 17.68 2.69
CA PRO A 19 -5.57 17.12 4.03
C PRO A 19 -4.62 15.93 4.05
N TRP A 20 -4.74 15.03 3.07
CA TRP A 20 -3.86 13.86 3.00
C TRP A 20 -2.40 14.25 2.77
N TRP A 21 -2.16 15.13 1.77
CA TRP A 21 -0.80 15.62 1.51
C TRP A 21 -0.25 16.42 2.67
N GLY A 22 -1.11 17.12 3.41
CA GLY A 22 -0.71 17.83 4.62
C GLY A 22 -0.15 16.90 5.69
N VAL A 23 -0.81 15.77 5.92
CA VAL A 23 -0.33 14.76 6.86
C VAL A 23 0.99 14.14 6.37
N MET A 24 1.09 13.85 5.07
CA MET A 24 2.32 13.31 4.48
C MET A 24 3.50 14.26 4.67
N ALA A 25 3.28 15.54 4.48
CA ALA A 25 4.34 16.55 4.60
C ALA A 25 4.89 16.67 6.03
N GLU A 26 4.09 16.33 7.04
CA GLU A 26 4.49 16.38 8.45
C GLU A 26 5.25 15.13 8.88
N ALA A 27 5.18 14.05 8.11
CA ALA A 27 5.86 12.81 8.45
C ALA A 27 7.34 12.91 8.10
N ASP A 28 8.20 12.97 9.11
CA ASP A 28 9.64 12.97 8.91
C ASP A 28 10.16 11.55 8.59
N GLU A 29 11.46 11.45 8.32
CA GLU A 29 12.10 10.19 7.98
C GLU A 29 11.94 9.15 9.11
N ALA A 30 12.05 9.57 10.36
CA ALA A 30 11.89 8.67 11.50
C ALA A 30 10.46 8.13 11.59
N ALA A 31 9.45 8.97 11.36
CA ALA A 31 8.05 8.54 11.37
C ALA A 31 7.76 7.58 10.21
N GLN A 32 8.31 7.85 9.03
CA GLN A 32 8.14 6.98 7.87
C GLN A 32 8.80 5.61 8.08
N SER A 33 9.99 5.58 8.66
CA SER A 33 10.69 4.34 8.99
C SER A 33 9.95 3.51 10.03
N ALA A 34 9.42 4.17 11.06
CA ALA A 34 8.64 3.50 12.10
C ALA A 34 7.36 2.89 11.52
N GLN A 35 6.71 3.57 10.60
CA GLN A 35 5.51 3.05 9.94
C GLN A 35 5.84 1.86 9.05
N ALA A 36 6.91 1.93 8.28
CA ALA A 36 7.36 0.82 7.44
C ALA A 36 7.66 -0.43 8.28
N GLU A 37 8.31 -0.25 9.43
CA GLU A 37 8.59 -1.35 10.36
C GLU A 37 7.29 -1.95 10.92
N LYS A 38 6.34 -1.11 11.30
CA LYS A 38 5.03 -1.55 11.78
C LYS A 38 4.31 -2.39 10.72
N TRP A 39 4.34 -1.96 9.47
CA TRP A 39 3.76 -2.72 8.36
C TRP A 39 4.48 -4.06 8.17
N MET A 40 5.80 -4.08 8.19
CA MET A 40 6.57 -5.31 8.09
C MET A 40 6.19 -6.31 9.18
N ASN A 41 5.99 -5.84 10.40
CA ASN A 41 5.63 -6.69 11.53
C ASN A 41 4.28 -7.38 11.35
N ILE A 42 3.36 -6.79 10.61
CA ILE A 42 2.07 -7.39 10.31
C ILE A 42 1.99 -8.01 8.92
N GLY A 43 3.12 -8.03 8.21
CA GLY A 43 3.27 -8.77 6.95
C GLY A 43 2.94 -8.00 5.69
N TYR A 44 3.20 -6.70 5.66
CA TYR A 44 3.00 -5.86 4.48
C TYR A 44 4.21 -4.99 4.20
N PHE A 45 4.51 -4.81 2.91
CA PHE A 45 5.59 -3.92 2.49
C PHE A 45 5.17 -3.16 1.22
N ASN A 46 5.34 -1.85 1.24
CA ASN A 46 5.09 -1.00 0.07
C ASN A 46 6.39 -0.87 -0.73
N HIS A 47 6.45 -1.49 -1.90
CA HIS A 47 7.63 -1.44 -2.76
C HIS A 47 7.72 -0.18 -3.60
N CYS A 48 6.60 0.44 -3.93
CA CYS A 48 6.57 1.55 -4.86
C CYS A 48 5.35 2.42 -4.63
N PHE A 49 5.56 3.73 -4.60
CA PHE A 49 4.50 4.72 -4.49
C PHE A 49 4.62 5.68 -5.67
N MET A 50 3.58 5.75 -6.50
CA MET A 50 3.58 6.53 -7.73
C MET A 50 2.36 7.46 -7.78
N PRO A 51 2.44 8.66 -7.19
CA PRO A 51 1.38 9.65 -7.39
C PRO A 51 1.50 10.25 -8.79
N LEU A 52 0.40 10.31 -9.53
CA LEU A 52 0.40 10.87 -10.88
C LEU A 52 0.16 12.38 -10.87
N SER A 53 -0.56 12.86 -9.88
CA SER A 53 -0.73 14.29 -9.62
C SER A 53 -1.13 14.46 -8.16
N GLN A 54 -1.14 15.71 -7.69
CA GLN A 54 -1.54 16.01 -6.32
C GLN A 54 -3.00 15.66 -6.05
N GLU A 55 -3.84 15.71 -7.08
CA GLU A 55 -5.26 15.33 -6.98
C GLU A 55 -5.49 13.84 -7.21
N GLY A 56 -4.45 13.09 -7.47
CA GLY A 56 -4.53 11.69 -7.80
C GLY A 56 -4.70 11.44 -9.29
N PRO A 57 -4.88 10.20 -9.73
CA PRO A 57 -4.79 9.00 -8.89
C PRO A 57 -3.36 8.69 -8.46
N MET A 58 -3.24 7.78 -7.49
CA MET A 58 -1.93 7.29 -7.03
C MET A 58 -1.92 5.76 -7.16
N TYR A 59 -0.76 5.22 -7.48
CA TYR A 59 -0.58 3.77 -7.60
C TYR A 59 0.52 3.31 -6.66
N CYS A 60 0.31 2.16 -6.04
CA CYS A 60 1.32 1.51 -5.20
C CYS A 60 1.47 0.06 -5.61
N VAL A 61 2.65 -0.50 -5.37
CA VAL A 61 2.88 -1.93 -5.43
C VAL A 61 3.20 -2.41 -4.02
N TRP A 62 2.37 -3.32 -3.52
CA TRP A 62 2.50 -3.87 -2.19
C TRP A 62 2.78 -5.35 -2.23
N GLU A 63 3.52 -5.80 -1.23
CA GLU A 63 3.72 -7.22 -0.96
C GLU A 63 3.02 -7.57 0.34
N ALA A 64 2.32 -8.72 0.35
CA ALA A 64 1.70 -9.26 1.55
C ALA A 64 2.26 -10.66 1.80
N LYS A 65 2.64 -10.97 3.04
CA LYS A 65 3.13 -12.29 3.37
C LYS A 65 2.06 -13.35 3.11
N ASP A 66 2.47 -14.58 2.91
CA ASP A 66 1.60 -15.68 2.49
C ASP A 66 0.37 -15.87 3.39
N GLY A 67 0.51 -15.71 4.69
CA GLY A 67 -0.60 -15.88 5.64
C GLY A 67 -1.68 -14.81 5.57
N ASN A 68 -1.45 -13.71 4.89
CA ASN A 68 -2.42 -12.62 4.74
C ASN A 68 -3.23 -12.85 3.45
N SER A 69 -4.55 -12.87 3.57
CA SER A 69 -5.43 -13.04 2.42
C SER A 69 -5.63 -11.72 1.65
N GLU A 70 -6.25 -11.83 0.48
CA GLU A 70 -6.64 -10.66 -0.30
C GLU A 70 -7.62 -9.78 0.49
N ALA A 71 -8.58 -10.39 1.20
CA ALA A 71 -9.51 -9.66 2.06
C ALA A 71 -8.78 -8.97 3.23
N ASP A 72 -7.80 -9.64 3.83
CA ASP A 72 -6.98 -9.03 4.88
C ASP A 72 -6.25 -7.79 4.36
N PHE A 73 -5.71 -7.87 3.15
CA PHE A 73 -5.02 -6.73 2.56
C PHE A 73 -5.98 -5.57 2.27
N GLN A 74 -7.18 -5.86 1.75
CA GLN A 74 -8.18 -4.80 1.51
C GLN A 74 -8.55 -4.10 2.81
N ASP A 75 -8.76 -4.86 3.89
CA ASP A 75 -9.08 -4.30 5.20
C ASP A 75 -7.93 -3.45 5.74
N PHE A 76 -6.70 -3.91 5.55
CA PHE A 76 -5.52 -3.15 5.96
C PHE A 76 -5.40 -1.84 5.19
N ILE A 77 -5.51 -1.88 3.87
CA ILE A 77 -5.28 -0.69 3.03
C ILE A 77 -6.39 0.35 3.23
N ASP A 78 -7.61 -0.09 3.52
CA ASP A 78 -8.73 0.79 3.81
C ASP A 78 -8.76 1.26 5.27
N GLY A 79 -8.01 0.59 6.14
CA GLY A 79 -8.03 0.85 7.56
C GLY A 79 -7.15 2.02 7.99
N PRO A 80 -7.16 2.34 9.30
CA PRO A 80 -6.43 3.50 9.82
C PRO A 80 -4.91 3.34 9.77
N ASP A 81 -4.41 2.11 9.71
CA ASP A 81 -2.97 1.85 9.71
C ASP A 81 -2.37 1.78 8.30
N GLY A 82 -3.21 1.79 7.26
CA GLY A 82 -2.79 1.72 5.87
C GLY A 82 -2.62 3.10 5.22
N ALA A 83 -2.85 3.15 3.91
CA ALA A 83 -2.61 4.35 3.10
C ALA A 83 -3.47 5.56 3.47
N ASN A 84 -4.59 5.36 4.14
CA ASN A 84 -5.46 6.44 4.60
C ASN A 84 -4.87 7.26 5.75
N MET A 85 -3.85 6.75 6.42
CA MET A 85 -3.18 7.43 7.54
C MET A 85 -4.16 7.92 8.63
N GLY A 86 -5.18 7.09 8.92
CA GLY A 86 -6.19 7.41 9.92
C GLY A 86 -7.30 8.33 9.44
N MET A 87 -7.27 8.76 8.16
CA MET A 87 -8.22 9.74 7.64
C MET A 87 -9.16 9.12 6.65
N LYS A 88 -9.99 8.54 6.49
CA LYS A 88 -10.89 7.98 5.46
C LYS A 88 -10.90 8.81 4.17
N SER A 89 -9.72 9.09 3.65
CA SER A 89 -9.52 10.04 2.54
C SER A 89 -9.43 9.39 1.17
N LEU A 90 -9.22 8.07 1.11
CA LEU A 90 -8.95 7.35 -0.13
C LEU A 90 -9.96 6.25 -0.37
N ASN A 91 -10.28 6.06 -1.65
CA ASN A 91 -10.89 4.83 -2.14
C ASN A 91 -9.76 3.99 -2.74
N ASN A 92 -9.61 2.76 -2.27
CA ASN A 92 -8.51 1.88 -2.65
C ASN A 92 -9.02 0.68 -3.42
N ASN A 93 -8.56 0.54 -4.66
CA ASN A 93 -8.90 -0.59 -5.50
C ASN A 93 -7.67 -1.49 -5.61
N ILE A 94 -7.72 -2.68 -5.03
CA ILE A 94 -6.60 -3.62 -5.05
C ILE A 94 -6.73 -4.57 -6.23
N MET A 95 -5.58 -4.91 -6.82
CA MET A 95 -5.50 -5.82 -7.95
C MET A 95 -4.35 -6.79 -7.71
N LYS A 96 -4.65 -8.06 -7.53
CA LYS A 96 -3.61 -9.07 -7.28
C LYS A 96 -2.84 -9.36 -8.57
N VAL A 97 -1.52 -9.32 -8.48
CA VAL A 97 -0.64 -9.71 -9.59
C VAL A 97 -0.69 -11.23 -9.76
N ASN A 98 -0.93 -11.69 -10.98
CA ASN A 98 -0.90 -13.13 -11.27
C ASN A 98 0.51 -13.54 -11.67
N LEU A 99 1.27 -14.06 -10.71
CA LEU A 99 2.67 -14.44 -10.92
C LEU A 99 2.83 -15.70 -11.77
N GLU A 100 1.77 -16.48 -11.98
CA GLU A 100 1.83 -17.62 -12.91
C GLU A 100 2.10 -17.13 -14.35
N LEU A 101 1.57 -15.96 -14.70
CA LEU A 101 1.74 -15.39 -16.04
C LEU A 101 3.15 -14.85 -16.29
N THR A 102 3.94 -14.67 -15.24
CA THR A 102 5.34 -14.24 -15.33
C THR A 102 6.32 -15.37 -15.00
N GLY A 103 5.85 -16.62 -15.01
CA GLY A 103 6.68 -17.77 -14.68
C GLY A 103 7.10 -17.82 -13.22
N GLY A 104 6.34 -17.19 -12.33
CA GLY A 104 6.66 -17.12 -10.90
C GLY A 104 7.64 -16.00 -10.53
N VAL A 105 8.02 -15.15 -11.49
CA VAL A 105 8.97 -14.04 -11.24
C VAL A 105 8.20 -12.85 -10.65
N PRO A 106 8.49 -12.45 -9.40
CA PRO A 106 7.83 -11.30 -8.80
C PRO A 106 8.34 -9.97 -9.38
N PRO A 107 7.54 -8.89 -9.30
CA PRO A 107 7.96 -7.58 -9.83
C PRO A 107 9.09 -6.93 -9.02
N TYR A 108 9.28 -7.33 -7.79
CA TYR A 108 10.34 -6.85 -6.91
C TYR A 108 10.91 -8.01 -6.11
N GLU A 109 12.12 -7.84 -5.58
CA GLU A 109 12.68 -8.82 -4.66
C GLU A 109 11.79 -8.95 -3.43
N ARG A 110 11.47 -10.20 -3.06
CA ARG A 110 10.55 -10.46 -1.95
C ARG A 110 11.15 -10.02 -0.61
N LYS A 111 10.32 -9.37 0.21
CA LYS A 111 10.63 -9.05 1.61
C LYS A 111 10.15 -10.15 2.55
N PHE A 112 9.22 -10.98 2.07
CA PHE A 112 8.69 -12.13 2.83
C PHE A 112 8.95 -13.40 2.03
N ALA A 113 9.16 -14.48 2.74
CA ALA A 113 9.43 -15.78 2.11
C ALA A 113 8.26 -16.30 1.28
#